data_26e70560e0b0333bc516d8d58c3ecbd1
#
_entry.id   26e70560e0b0333bc516d8d58c3ecbd1
#
_cell.length_a   1.000
_cell.length_b   1.000
_cell.length_c   1.000
_cell.angle_alpha   90.00
_cell.angle_beta   90.00
_cell.angle_gamma   90.00
#
_symmetry.space_group_name_H-M   'P 1'
#
loop_
_entity.id
_entity.type
_entity.pdbx_description
1 polymer ?
#
loop_
_entity_poly.entity_id
_entity_poly.type
_entity_poly.pdbx_seq_one_letter_code
_entity_poly.pdbx_strand_id
1 'polypeptide(L)'
;DSTKEHDIIKRILIMTQGVLEVIEKYKPIQIIEEDVAPSVQNSMTVKGLATLKGTMLGLAYGHDIPIDFILPNVWQSAMGILKSKGSTKEQSVNIVNHKYGTNFIYKSEGSKFNQDDTTDSINIVCYYLGNYEEKKSFGRKIKK
;
A
#
# COMPACT_ATOMS: atom_id res chain seq x y z
N ASP A 1 -17.55 0.92 23.08
CA ASP A 1 -16.20 1.39 23.44
C ASP A 1 -15.87 2.67 22.68
N SER A 2 -16.53 3.78 23.13
CA SER A 2 -16.52 5.10 22.48
C SER A 2 -15.10 5.69 22.32
N THR A 3 -14.17 5.34 23.20
CA THR A 3 -12.80 5.88 23.20
C THR A 3 -12.01 5.38 22.00
N LYS A 4 -12.07 4.07 21.70
CA LYS A 4 -11.35 3.50 20.53
C LYS A 4 -11.91 3.97 19.20
N GLU A 5 -13.21 4.15 19.12
CA GLU A 5 -13.86 4.67 17.92
C GLU A 5 -13.49 6.14 17.67
N HIS A 6 -13.40 6.92 18.72
CA HIS A 6 -12.94 8.32 18.67
C HIS A 6 -11.47 8.42 18.20
N ASP A 7 -10.61 7.54 18.68
CA ASP A 7 -9.21 7.48 18.25
C ASP A 7 -9.06 7.12 16.76
N ILE A 8 -9.89 6.21 16.25
CA ILE A 8 -9.89 5.87 14.81
C ILE A 8 -10.29 7.07 13.97
N ILE A 9 -11.36 7.78 14.33
CA ILE A 9 -11.83 8.97 13.62
C ILE A 9 -10.73 10.03 13.59
N LYS A 10 -10.12 10.32 14.74
CA LYS A 10 -9.02 11.29 14.84
C LYS A 10 -7.85 10.94 13.93
N ARG A 11 -7.45 9.66 13.88
CA ARG A 11 -6.38 9.20 13.00
C ARG A 11 -6.75 9.36 11.52
N ILE A 12 -7.98 9.02 11.15
CA ILE A 12 -8.47 9.18 9.77
C ILE A 12 -8.44 10.67 9.37
N LEU A 13 -8.85 11.57 10.24
CA LEU A 13 -8.82 13.02 9.98
C LEU A 13 -7.39 13.52 9.75
N ILE A 14 -6.41 13.06 10.56
CA ILE A 14 -5.00 13.42 10.37
C ILE A 14 -4.48 12.90 9.03
N MET A 15 -4.80 11.65 8.67
CA MET A 15 -4.40 11.06 7.39
C MET A 15 -5.04 11.80 6.22
N THR A 16 -6.33 12.13 6.33
CA THR A 16 -7.08 12.91 5.33
C THR A 16 -6.43 14.26 5.07
N GLN A 17 -6.06 14.98 6.14
CA GLN A 17 -5.37 16.25 6.02
C GLN A 17 -4.03 16.11 5.30
N GLY A 18 -3.24 15.10 5.65
CA GLY A 18 -1.97 14.84 4.97
C GLY A 18 -2.12 14.51 3.48
N VAL A 19 -3.17 13.75 3.12
CA VAL A 19 -3.46 13.45 1.70
C VAL A 19 -3.90 14.71 0.96
N LEU A 20 -4.72 15.56 1.55
CA LEU A 20 -5.11 16.86 0.97
C LEU A 20 -3.90 17.74 0.68
N GLU A 21 -2.97 17.85 1.62
CA GLU A 21 -1.74 18.63 1.43
C GLU A 21 -0.89 18.08 0.27
N VAL A 22 -0.84 16.75 0.11
CA VAL A 22 -0.16 16.11 -1.02
C VAL A 22 -0.88 16.41 -2.33
N ILE A 23 -2.21 16.29 -2.37
CA ILE A 23 -3.02 16.59 -3.56
C ILE A 23 -2.82 18.06 -3.99
N GLU A 24 -2.93 18.99 -3.07
CA GLU A 24 -2.79 20.42 -3.35
C GLU A 24 -1.38 20.77 -3.84
N LYS A 25 -0.36 20.20 -3.21
CA LYS A 25 1.04 20.48 -3.51
C LYS A 25 1.52 19.86 -4.82
N TYR A 26 1.18 18.60 -5.07
CA TYR A 26 1.76 17.83 -6.17
C TYR A 26 0.80 17.60 -7.33
N LYS A 27 -0.50 17.86 -7.15
CA LYS A 27 -1.56 17.70 -8.16
C LYS A 27 -1.47 16.37 -8.90
N PRO A 28 -1.53 15.24 -8.17
CA PRO A 28 -1.38 13.92 -8.76
C PRO A 28 -2.46 13.68 -9.81
N ILE A 29 -2.10 12.96 -10.86
CA ILE A 29 -3.02 12.58 -11.95
C ILE A 29 -3.73 11.25 -11.67
N GLN A 30 -3.30 10.53 -10.66
CA GLN A 30 -3.81 9.21 -10.26
C GLN A 30 -3.51 8.96 -8.80
N ILE A 31 -4.45 8.34 -8.08
CA ILE A 31 -4.24 7.78 -6.75
C ILE A 31 -4.30 6.26 -6.85
N ILE A 32 -3.38 5.58 -6.18
CA ILE A 32 -3.36 4.12 -6.07
C ILE A 32 -3.31 3.78 -4.60
N GLU A 33 -4.28 3.01 -4.13
CA GLU A 33 -4.40 2.62 -2.73
C GLU A 33 -4.32 1.10 -2.59
N GLU A 34 -3.65 0.62 -1.55
CA GLU A 34 -3.71 -0.80 -1.21
C GLU A 34 -5.10 -1.16 -0.68
N ASP A 35 -5.73 -2.16 -1.29
CA ASP A 35 -7.05 -2.61 -0.86
C ASP A 35 -6.97 -3.50 0.38
N VAL A 36 -8.06 -3.56 1.11
CA VAL A 36 -8.17 -4.40 2.31
C VAL A 36 -8.16 -5.86 1.92
N ALA A 37 -7.20 -6.63 2.47
CA ALA A 37 -7.16 -8.06 2.23
C ALA A 37 -8.43 -8.74 2.78
N PRO A 38 -9.06 -9.67 2.03
CA PRO A 38 -10.28 -10.36 2.49
C PRO A 38 -10.09 -11.17 3.78
N SER A 39 -8.85 -11.45 4.15
CA SER A 39 -8.48 -12.21 5.35
C SER A 39 -8.50 -11.41 6.65
N VAL A 40 -8.76 -10.11 6.60
CA VAL A 40 -8.83 -9.27 7.82
C VAL A 40 -10.11 -9.59 8.58
N GLN A 41 -9.98 -10.21 9.75
CA GLN A 41 -11.11 -10.66 10.57
C GLN A 41 -11.46 -9.71 11.72
N ASN A 42 -10.58 -8.78 12.08
CA ASN A 42 -10.83 -7.84 13.18
C ASN A 42 -11.82 -6.76 12.74
N SER A 43 -13.03 -6.79 13.33
CA SER A 43 -14.14 -5.90 12.95
C SER A 43 -13.80 -4.40 13.10
N MET A 44 -13.02 -4.02 14.11
CA MET A 44 -12.60 -2.62 14.31
C MET A 44 -11.58 -2.18 13.25
N THR A 45 -10.64 -3.05 12.91
CA THR A 45 -9.69 -2.79 11.82
C THR A 45 -10.42 -2.66 10.49
N VAL A 46 -11.36 -3.57 10.20
CA VAL A 46 -12.17 -3.53 8.97
C VAL A 46 -12.98 -2.22 8.88
N LYS A 47 -13.63 -1.81 9.97
CA LYS A 47 -14.35 -0.52 10.02
C LYS A 47 -13.42 0.66 9.74
N GLY A 48 -12.27 0.71 10.39
CA GLY A 48 -11.30 1.79 10.20
C GLY A 48 -10.81 1.87 8.75
N LEU A 49 -10.43 0.73 8.17
CA LEU A 49 -9.95 0.64 6.78
C LEU A 49 -11.07 0.98 5.77
N ALA A 50 -12.30 0.50 6.00
CA ALA A 50 -13.44 0.83 5.15
C ALA A 50 -13.78 2.34 5.20
N THR A 51 -13.69 2.95 6.38
CA THR A 51 -13.89 4.39 6.53
C THR A 51 -12.80 5.18 5.81
N LEU A 52 -11.55 4.78 5.95
CA LEU A 52 -10.42 5.39 5.25
C LEU A 52 -10.60 5.28 3.73
N LYS A 53 -10.92 4.09 3.23
CA LYS A 53 -11.19 3.86 1.80
C LYS A 53 -12.32 4.76 1.29
N GLY A 54 -13.42 4.86 2.02
CA GLY A 54 -14.53 5.77 1.68
C GLY A 54 -14.10 7.23 1.66
N THR A 55 -13.25 7.64 2.60
CA THR A 55 -12.70 9.01 2.65
C THR A 55 -11.80 9.28 1.46
N MET A 56 -10.91 8.34 1.09
CA MET A 56 -10.04 8.48 -0.08
C MET A 56 -10.83 8.56 -1.39
N LEU A 57 -11.89 7.74 -1.54
CA LEU A 57 -12.82 7.84 -2.67
C LEU A 57 -13.48 9.22 -2.75
N GLY A 58 -13.95 9.75 -1.62
CA GLY A 58 -14.56 11.09 -1.56
C GLY A 58 -13.58 12.19 -1.94
N LEU A 59 -12.33 12.11 -1.46
CA LEU A 59 -11.27 13.07 -1.81
C LEU A 59 -10.93 13.00 -3.30
N ALA A 60 -10.70 11.81 -3.81
CA ALA A 60 -10.37 11.59 -5.22
C ALA A 60 -11.46 12.14 -6.13
N TYR A 61 -12.74 11.83 -5.83
CA TYR A 61 -13.88 12.34 -6.56
C TYR A 61 -13.99 13.88 -6.49
N GLY A 62 -13.82 14.46 -5.31
CA GLY A 62 -13.90 15.92 -5.11
C GLY A 62 -12.79 16.71 -5.81
N HIS A 63 -11.71 16.07 -6.20
CA HIS A 63 -10.56 16.66 -6.92
C HIS A 63 -10.43 16.17 -8.37
N ASP A 64 -11.42 15.43 -8.90
CA ASP A 64 -11.40 14.85 -10.24
C ASP A 64 -10.15 13.98 -10.51
N ILE A 65 -9.67 13.25 -9.49
CA ILE A 65 -8.51 12.38 -9.59
C ILE A 65 -8.99 10.93 -9.65
N PRO A 66 -8.65 10.17 -10.70
CA PRO A 66 -8.90 8.74 -10.74
C PRO A 66 -8.24 8.00 -9.56
N ILE A 67 -8.92 7.01 -9.00
CA ILE A 67 -8.39 6.17 -7.92
C ILE A 67 -8.57 4.70 -8.23
N ASP A 68 -7.50 3.91 -8.06
CA ASP A 68 -7.49 2.46 -8.20
C ASP A 68 -7.10 1.78 -6.89
N PHE A 69 -7.65 0.59 -6.67
CA PHE A 69 -7.37 -0.24 -5.49
C PHE A 69 -6.68 -1.52 -5.90
N ILE A 70 -5.57 -1.83 -5.24
CA ILE A 70 -4.74 -3.00 -5.56
C ILE A 70 -4.60 -3.88 -4.32
N LEU A 71 -4.97 -5.15 -4.45
CA LEU A 71 -4.81 -6.13 -3.36
C LEU A 71 -3.33 -6.38 -3.06
N PRO A 72 -2.95 -6.52 -1.76
CA PRO A 72 -1.57 -6.75 -1.35
C PRO A 72 -0.91 -7.94 -2.04
N ASN A 73 -1.60 -9.06 -2.14
CA ASN A 73 -1.08 -10.27 -2.76
C ASN A 73 -0.79 -10.12 -4.27
N VAL A 74 -1.47 -9.21 -4.95
CA VAL A 74 -1.29 -8.96 -6.38
C VAL A 74 0.03 -8.23 -6.63
N TRP A 75 0.22 -7.06 -6.03
CA TRP A 75 1.45 -6.30 -6.23
C TRP A 75 2.67 -6.99 -5.60
N GLN A 76 2.53 -7.57 -4.40
CA GLN A 76 3.61 -8.32 -3.74
C GLN A 76 4.11 -9.47 -4.60
N SER A 77 3.19 -10.27 -5.15
CA SER A 77 3.55 -11.38 -6.03
C SER A 77 4.30 -10.91 -7.29
N ALA A 78 3.81 -9.83 -7.93
CA ALA A 78 4.45 -9.24 -9.10
C ALA A 78 5.86 -8.73 -8.79
N MET A 79 6.05 -8.05 -7.65
CA MET A 79 7.35 -7.56 -7.19
C MET A 79 8.28 -8.68 -6.69
N GLY A 80 7.81 -9.93 -6.64
CA GLY A 80 8.62 -11.06 -6.17
C GLY A 80 8.71 -11.21 -4.68
N ILE A 81 7.85 -10.51 -3.93
CA ILE A 81 7.71 -10.62 -2.49
C ILE A 81 6.89 -11.87 -2.17
N LEU A 82 7.48 -12.80 -1.44
CA LEU A 82 6.87 -14.10 -1.15
C LEU A 82 6.94 -14.40 0.35
N LYS A 83 5.81 -14.74 0.96
CA LYS A 83 5.76 -15.14 2.38
C LYS A 83 6.68 -16.30 2.73
N SER A 84 6.93 -17.21 1.79
CA SER A 84 7.85 -18.34 1.95
C SER A 84 9.33 -17.94 2.07
N LYS A 85 9.66 -16.68 1.78
CA LYS A 85 11.03 -16.16 1.85
C LYS A 85 11.28 -15.27 3.10
N GLY A 86 10.40 -15.31 4.09
CA GLY A 86 10.51 -14.51 5.31
C GLY A 86 9.59 -13.28 5.31
N SER A 87 9.95 -12.27 6.09
CA SER A 87 9.16 -11.05 6.24
C SER A 87 8.91 -10.33 4.91
N THR A 88 7.66 -10.15 4.55
CA THR A 88 7.29 -9.41 3.33
C THR A 88 7.72 -7.94 3.40
N LYS A 89 7.72 -7.36 4.59
CA LYS A 89 8.16 -5.99 4.86
C LYS A 89 9.66 -5.81 4.63
N GLU A 90 10.46 -6.73 5.13
CA GLU A 90 11.91 -6.74 4.86
C GLU A 90 12.22 -6.89 3.38
N GLN A 91 11.51 -7.79 2.69
CA GLN A 91 11.66 -7.97 1.25
C GLN A 91 11.30 -6.69 0.47
N SER A 92 10.23 -5.99 0.87
CA SER A 92 9.82 -4.71 0.27
C SER A 92 10.93 -3.67 0.39
N VAL A 93 11.49 -3.50 1.59
CA VAL A 93 12.61 -2.57 1.84
C VAL A 93 13.83 -2.93 1.00
N ASN A 94 14.21 -4.21 0.96
CA ASN A 94 15.38 -4.68 0.21
C ASN A 94 15.24 -4.46 -1.30
N ILE A 95 14.05 -4.65 -1.87
CA ILE A 95 13.77 -4.41 -3.29
C ILE A 95 13.99 -2.95 -3.63
N VAL A 96 13.43 -2.02 -2.86
CA VAL A 96 13.54 -0.59 -3.11
C VAL A 96 14.99 -0.13 -2.94
N ASN A 97 15.65 -0.57 -1.86
CA ASN A 97 17.06 -0.22 -1.61
C ASN A 97 17.97 -0.70 -2.75
N HIS A 98 17.77 -1.94 -3.21
CA HIS A 98 18.57 -2.48 -4.31
C HIS A 98 18.31 -1.75 -5.62
N LYS A 99 17.03 -1.49 -5.94
CA LYS A 99 16.64 -0.91 -7.24
C LYS A 99 17.05 0.55 -7.38
N TYR A 100 16.97 1.33 -6.29
CA TYR A 100 17.16 2.77 -6.32
C TYR A 100 18.39 3.27 -5.56
N GLY A 101 19.20 2.37 -4.98
CA GLY A 101 20.36 2.74 -4.19
C GLY A 101 20.02 3.52 -2.92
N THR A 102 18.85 3.30 -2.34
CA THR A 102 18.38 3.93 -1.12
C THR A 102 18.82 3.16 0.12
N ASN A 103 18.61 3.75 1.30
CA ASN A 103 18.99 3.18 2.60
C ASN A 103 17.79 3.14 3.57
N PHE A 104 16.61 2.72 3.09
CA PHE A 104 15.45 2.50 3.95
C PHE A 104 15.75 1.42 4.98
N ILE A 105 15.21 1.59 6.19
CA ILE A 105 15.52 0.74 7.34
C ILE A 105 14.39 -0.25 7.58
N TYR A 106 14.77 -1.53 7.75
CA TYR A 106 13.96 -2.55 8.41
C TYR A 106 14.79 -3.19 9.53
N LYS A 107 14.30 -3.16 10.76
CA LYS A 107 14.97 -3.73 11.92
C LYS A 107 14.41 -5.08 12.34
N SER A 108 13.10 -5.12 12.56
CA SER A 108 12.38 -6.32 12.98
C SER A 108 10.88 -6.08 12.85
N GLU A 109 10.10 -7.13 12.88
CA GLU A 109 8.65 -7.03 12.84
C GLU A 109 8.13 -6.18 14.03
N GLY A 110 7.22 -5.24 13.73
CA GLY A 110 6.64 -4.33 14.73
C GLY A 110 7.55 -3.19 15.22
N SER A 111 8.76 -3.06 14.68
CA SER A 111 9.63 -1.94 15.03
C SER A 111 9.09 -0.61 14.51
N LYS A 112 8.96 0.38 15.39
CA LYS A 112 8.56 1.76 15.02
C LYS A 112 9.58 2.50 14.14
N PHE A 113 10.76 1.94 13.93
CA PHE A 113 11.81 2.50 13.09
C PHE A 113 11.80 1.95 11.67
N ASN A 114 10.92 1.01 11.38
CA ASN A 114 10.78 0.47 10.04
C ASN A 114 10.21 1.53 9.09
N GLN A 115 10.65 1.48 7.86
CA GLN A 115 10.21 2.35 6.78
C GLN A 115 9.52 1.54 5.66
N ASP A 116 8.98 0.38 6.04
CA ASP A 116 8.30 -0.53 5.13
C ASP A 116 7.05 0.11 4.49
N ASP A 117 6.29 0.93 5.21
CA ASP A 117 5.13 1.62 4.64
C ASP A 117 5.51 2.53 3.46
N THR A 118 6.66 3.20 3.55
CA THR A 118 7.18 4.02 2.45
C THR A 118 7.62 3.16 1.28
N THR A 119 8.32 2.05 1.54
CA THR A 119 8.78 1.17 0.45
C THR A 119 7.64 0.38 -0.18
N ASP A 120 6.61 0.02 0.58
CA ASP A 120 5.38 -0.58 0.04
C ASP A 120 4.70 0.37 -0.94
N SER A 121 4.59 1.66 -0.59
CA SER A 121 4.02 2.68 -1.48
C SER A 121 4.84 2.81 -2.78
N ILE A 122 6.18 2.80 -2.70
CA ILE A 122 7.06 2.82 -3.88
C ILE A 122 6.85 1.56 -4.74
N ASN A 123 6.78 0.38 -4.13
CA ASN A 123 6.59 -0.87 -4.84
C ASN A 123 5.20 -0.95 -5.52
N ILE A 124 4.15 -0.43 -4.87
CA ILE A 124 2.81 -0.33 -5.46
C ILE A 124 2.83 0.54 -6.72
N VAL A 125 3.48 1.71 -6.67
CA VAL A 125 3.63 2.58 -7.85
C VAL A 125 4.45 1.88 -8.94
N CYS A 126 5.54 1.20 -8.59
CA CYS A 126 6.34 0.42 -9.53
C CYS A 126 5.52 -0.67 -10.22
N TYR A 127 4.70 -1.38 -9.46
CA TYR A 127 3.78 -2.36 -9.99
C TYR A 127 2.79 -1.74 -10.96
N TYR A 128 2.12 -0.67 -10.56
CA TYR A 128 1.10 0.01 -11.37
C TYR A 128 1.65 0.52 -12.70
N LEU A 129 2.86 1.06 -12.69
CA LEU A 129 3.53 1.54 -13.90
C LEU A 129 4.18 0.44 -14.75
N GLY A 130 4.05 -0.83 -14.37
CA GLY A 130 4.71 -1.95 -15.04
C GLY A 130 6.24 -1.92 -14.89
N ASN A 131 6.77 -1.17 -13.94
CA ASN A 131 8.20 -1.00 -13.72
C ASN A 131 8.76 -2.05 -12.74
N TYR A 132 8.51 -3.33 -13.04
CA TYR A 132 9.01 -4.48 -12.31
C TYR A 132 9.54 -5.52 -13.30
N GLU A 133 10.47 -6.36 -12.85
CA GLU A 133 10.94 -7.47 -13.65
C GLU A 133 9.86 -8.55 -13.72
N GLU A 134 9.25 -8.73 -14.87
CA GLU A 134 8.38 -9.88 -15.09
C GLU A 134 9.19 -11.16 -14.83
N LYS A 135 8.83 -11.89 -13.78
CA LYS A 135 9.31 -13.26 -13.65
C LYS A 135 8.88 -14.01 -14.90
N LYS A 136 9.84 -14.40 -15.74
CA LYS A 136 9.59 -15.36 -16.82
C LYS A 136 8.81 -16.51 -16.18
N SER A 137 7.51 -16.57 -16.47
CA SER A 137 6.64 -17.62 -15.96
C SER A 137 7.20 -18.95 -16.45
N PHE A 138 7.77 -19.74 -15.54
CA PHE A 138 8.13 -21.12 -15.84
C PHE A 138 6.84 -21.85 -16.23
N GLY A 139 6.65 -21.98 -17.53
CA GLY A 139 5.89 -23.03 -18.20
C GLY A 139 4.46 -23.30 -17.70
N ARG A 140 3.49 -22.42 -17.99
CA ARG A 140 2.16 -22.91 -18.34
C ARG A 140 1.87 -22.50 -19.80
N LYS A 141 2.17 -23.44 -20.73
CA LYS A 141 1.58 -23.37 -22.08
C LYS A 141 0.07 -23.42 -21.89
N ILE A 142 -0.58 -22.30 -22.11
CA ILE A 142 -2.03 -22.29 -22.33
C ILE A 142 -2.23 -23.02 -23.66
N LYS A 143 -2.72 -24.25 -23.60
CA LYS A 143 -3.22 -24.94 -24.81
C LYS A 143 -4.42 -24.12 -25.29
N LYS A 144 -4.29 -23.61 -26.52
CA LYS A 144 -5.40 -23.07 -27.29
C LYS A 144 -6.42 -24.17 -27.57
#